data_f0e38ed28e737b9070efb154725afa95
#
_entry.id   f0e38ed28e737b9070efb154725afa95
#
_cell.length_a   1.000
_cell.length_b   1.000
_cell.length_c   1.000
_cell.angle_alpha   90.00
_cell.angle_beta   90.00
_cell.angle_gamma   90.00
#
_symmetry.space_group_name_H-M   'P 1'
#
loop_
_entity.id
_entity.type
_entity.pdbx_description
1 polymer ?
#
loop_
_entity_poly.entity_id
_entity_poly.type
_entity_poly.pdbx_seq_one_letter_code
_entity_poly.pdbx_strand_id
1 'polypeptide(L)'
;FYLDIIKDRQYTTQADGQPRRSAQTAIYHITHALIRWITPILSFTAQEAWEVLNQRDADKGGYVFTQEWYEFPAFELSAISNDDWQRIMFAKDMVNKHIETARGEKIINANLSADVSLYADGAMYESLAKLDEELRFVLITSNAALKPMSEAPADSIAQTEEATDTNTEEAVDLVVQVSAATGTKCVRCWHIRDDIGTDSAHPELCARCVTNVSGDGEVRHYA
;
A
#
# COMPACT_ATOMS: atom_id res chain seq x y z
N PHE A 1 6.62 2.45 4.42
CA PHE A 1 5.26 1.93 4.25
C PHE A 1 4.47 2.72 3.23
N TYR A 2 4.01 3.96 3.54
CA TYR A 2 3.10 4.72 2.67
C TYR A 2 3.62 4.90 1.23
N LEU A 3 4.87 5.34 1.07
CA LEU A 3 5.48 5.56 -0.25
C LEU A 3 5.60 4.29 -1.09
N ASP A 4 5.58 3.12 -0.47
CA ASP A 4 5.63 1.84 -1.21
C ASP A 4 4.24 1.44 -1.72
N ILE A 5 3.21 1.54 -0.87
CA ILE A 5 1.86 1.14 -1.27
C ILE A 5 1.24 2.05 -2.32
N ILE A 6 1.55 3.35 -2.32
CA ILE A 6 1.00 4.29 -3.30
C ILE A 6 1.65 4.20 -4.68
N LYS A 7 2.75 3.46 -4.84
CA LYS A 7 3.38 3.28 -6.16
C LYS A 7 2.41 2.72 -7.18
N ASP A 8 1.60 1.75 -6.79
CA ASP A 8 0.59 1.19 -7.66
C ASP A 8 -0.42 2.26 -8.12
N ARG A 9 -0.95 3.08 -7.21
CA ARG A 9 -1.84 4.20 -7.57
C ARG A 9 -1.20 5.19 -8.54
N GLN A 10 0.05 5.54 -8.31
CA GLN A 10 0.73 6.53 -9.13
C GLN A 10 1.02 6.05 -10.54
N TYR A 11 1.36 4.76 -10.71
CA TYR A 11 1.85 4.24 -11.98
C TYR A 11 0.80 3.47 -12.77
N THR A 12 -0.22 2.90 -12.11
CA THR A 12 -1.15 1.99 -12.77
C THR A 12 -2.60 2.50 -12.88
N THR A 13 -3.01 3.48 -12.07
CA THR A 13 -4.34 4.09 -12.21
C THR A 13 -4.39 5.11 -13.34
N GLN A 14 -5.58 5.58 -13.69
CA GLN A 14 -5.75 6.63 -14.69
C GLN A 14 -5.01 7.92 -14.31
N ALA A 15 -4.49 8.64 -15.30
CA ALA A 15 -3.73 9.87 -15.10
C ALA A 15 -4.52 10.93 -14.32
N ASP A 16 -5.79 11.11 -14.67
CA ASP A 16 -6.69 12.08 -14.05
C ASP A 16 -7.66 11.44 -13.04
N GLY A 17 -7.48 10.15 -12.75
CA GLY A 17 -8.31 9.39 -11.83
C GLY A 17 -8.17 9.86 -10.38
N GLN A 18 -9.26 9.75 -9.62
CA GLN A 18 -9.28 10.11 -8.19
C GLN A 18 -8.19 9.41 -7.38
N PRO A 19 -7.93 8.10 -7.54
CA PRO A 19 -6.89 7.41 -6.76
C PRO A 19 -5.51 8.04 -6.94
N ARG A 20 -5.13 8.36 -8.18
CA ARG A 20 -3.84 9.00 -8.48
C ARG A 20 -3.75 10.42 -7.95
N ARG A 21 -4.79 11.22 -8.14
CA ARG A 21 -4.83 12.60 -7.65
C ARG A 21 -4.81 12.67 -6.13
N SER A 22 -5.52 11.77 -5.45
CA SER A 22 -5.48 11.66 -3.99
C SER A 22 -4.07 11.38 -3.48
N ALA A 23 -3.37 10.39 -4.06
CA ALA A 23 -1.98 10.10 -3.71
C ALA A 23 -1.05 11.28 -3.97
N GLN A 24 -1.19 11.96 -5.11
CA GLN A 24 -0.42 13.16 -5.45
C GLN A 24 -0.67 14.31 -4.48
N THR A 25 -1.93 14.51 -4.05
CA THR A 25 -2.29 15.52 -3.06
C THR A 25 -1.63 15.24 -1.71
N ALA A 26 -1.66 14.00 -1.25
CA ALA A 26 -0.99 13.62 -0.01
C ALA A 26 0.54 13.86 -0.09
N ILE A 27 1.19 13.45 -1.19
CA ILE A 27 2.63 13.70 -1.40
C ILE A 27 2.92 15.19 -1.43
N TYR A 28 2.07 16.00 -2.06
CA TYR A 28 2.22 17.46 -2.08
C TYR A 28 2.28 18.03 -0.67
N HIS A 29 1.30 17.70 0.18
CA HIS A 29 1.27 18.16 1.57
C HIS A 29 2.47 17.67 2.38
N ILE A 30 2.82 16.39 2.27
CA ILE A 30 3.99 15.80 2.94
C ILE A 30 5.28 16.50 2.51
N THR A 31 5.47 16.73 1.21
CA THR A 31 6.67 17.38 0.68
C THR A 31 6.80 18.83 1.19
N HIS A 32 5.70 19.58 1.17
CA HIS A 32 5.69 20.94 1.69
C HIS A 32 6.00 21.02 3.19
N ALA A 33 5.50 20.06 3.98
CA ALA A 33 5.80 19.96 5.41
C ALA A 33 7.28 19.59 5.64
N LEU A 34 7.75 18.52 5.00
CA LEU A 34 9.11 18.01 5.19
C LEU A 34 10.18 19.03 4.82
N ILE A 35 10.04 19.72 3.68
CA ILE A 35 11.02 20.74 3.27
C ILE A 35 11.14 21.83 4.33
N ARG A 36 10.03 22.31 4.90
CA ARG A 36 10.07 23.33 5.95
C ARG A 36 10.66 22.80 7.26
N TRP A 37 10.32 21.58 7.62
CA TRP A 37 10.80 20.97 8.89
C TRP A 37 12.29 20.66 8.88
N ILE A 38 12.86 20.26 7.73
CA ILE A 38 14.29 20.00 7.62
C ILE A 38 15.12 21.25 7.44
N THR A 39 14.52 22.40 7.12
CA THR A 39 15.20 23.66 6.84
C THR A 39 16.18 24.08 7.94
N PRO A 40 15.87 24.00 9.25
CA PRO A 40 16.83 24.36 10.29
C PRO A 40 18.06 23.45 10.37
N ILE A 41 17.99 22.24 9.82
CA ILE A 41 19.05 21.22 9.90
C ILE A 41 19.80 21.12 8.57
N LEU A 42 19.07 21.02 7.46
CA LEU A 42 19.60 20.84 6.11
C LEU A 42 19.29 22.06 5.24
N SER A 43 19.73 23.23 5.69
CA SER A 43 19.36 24.53 5.14
C SER A 43 19.52 24.65 3.62
N PHE A 44 20.67 24.26 3.08
CA PHE A 44 20.94 24.36 1.64
C PHE A 44 20.12 23.36 0.83
N THR A 45 20.06 22.10 1.29
CA THR A 45 19.26 21.05 0.64
C THR A 45 17.77 21.41 0.63
N ALA A 46 17.26 21.97 1.73
CA ALA A 46 15.88 22.41 1.83
C ALA A 46 15.60 23.57 0.84
N GLN A 47 16.53 24.53 0.70
CA GLN A 47 16.38 25.61 -0.27
C GLN A 47 16.40 25.09 -1.72
N GLU A 48 17.32 24.20 -2.08
CA GLU A 48 17.36 23.59 -3.41
C GLU A 48 16.05 22.83 -3.70
N ALA A 49 15.56 22.03 -2.76
CA ALA A 49 14.29 21.31 -2.90
C ALA A 49 13.10 22.28 -3.04
N TRP A 50 13.11 23.39 -2.29
CA TRP A 50 12.10 24.43 -2.35
C TRP A 50 12.05 25.10 -3.73
N GLU A 51 13.20 25.44 -4.29
CA GLU A 51 13.32 26.03 -5.61
C GLU A 51 12.79 25.08 -6.70
N VAL A 52 13.13 23.80 -6.63
CA VAL A 52 12.60 22.78 -7.56
C VAL A 52 11.09 22.67 -7.45
N LEU A 53 10.56 22.62 -6.23
CA LEU A 53 9.13 22.49 -5.98
C LEU A 53 8.35 23.69 -6.52
N ASN A 54 8.90 24.90 -6.42
CA ASN A 54 8.24 26.15 -6.82
C ASN A 54 8.59 26.63 -8.23
N GLN A 55 9.47 25.97 -8.98
CA GLN A 55 9.77 26.32 -10.38
C GLN A 55 8.52 26.34 -11.28
N ARG A 56 7.45 25.67 -10.88
CA ARG A 56 6.16 25.72 -11.57
C ARG A 56 5.29 26.93 -11.19
N ASP A 57 5.67 27.65 -10.13
CA ASP A 57 4.94 28.81 -9.60
C ASP A 57 5.96 29.87 -9.16
N ALA A 58 6.56 30.54 -10.15
CA ALA A 58 7.67 31.48 -9.96
C ALA A 58 7.32 32.65 -9.02
N ASP A 59 6.04 33.00 -8.89
CA ASP A 59 5.58 34.09 -8.03
C ASP A 59 5.55 33.74 -6.54
N LYS A 60 5.62 32.45 -6.21
CA LYS A 60 5.62 31.93 -4.82
C LYS A 60 7.00 31.50 -4.32
N GLY A 61 8.03 31.63 -5.17
CA GLY A 61 9.37 31.07 -4.93
C GLY A 61 10.00 31.51 -3.62
N GLY A 62 10.44 32.67 -3.45
CA GLY A 62 11.10 33.16 -2.23
C GLY A 62 12.06 32.16 -1.56
N TYR A 63 12.55 32.52 -0.40
CA TYR A 63 13.38 31.63 0.39
C TYR A 63 12.53 30.74 1.31
N VAL A 64 12.89 29.45 1.43
CA VAL A 64 12.22 28.53 2.37
C VAL A 64 12.33 29.01 3.82
N PHE A 65 13.40 29.74 4.16
CA PHE A 65 13.64 30.32 5.49
C PHE A 65 12.61 31.39 5.90
N THR A 66 11.91 31.98 4.95
CA THR A 66 10.87 32.99 5.19
C THR A 66 9.47 32.38 5.23
N GLN A 67 9.37 31.07 5.08
CA GLN A 67 8.09 30.38 5.11
C GLN A 67 7.69 30.03 6.54
N GLU A 68 6.41 30.13 6.84
CA GLU A 68 5.82 29.64 8.09
C GLU A 68 5.81 28.11 8.16
N TRP A 69 5.67 27.57 9.36
CA TRP A 69 5.39 26.14 9.54
C TRP A 69 4.21 25.72 8.67
N TYR A 70 4.35 24.55 8.10
CA TYR A 70 3.27 24.01 7.28
C TYR A 70 2.12 23.50 8.16
N GLU A 71 0.95 24.06 7.96
CA GLU A 71 -0.27 23.59 8.59
C GLU A 71 -1.00 22.64 7.62
N PHE A 72 -1.25 21.42 8.06
CA PHE A 72 -2.04 20.49 7.27
C PHE A 72 -3.51 20.94 7.25
N PRO A 73 -4.17 20.84 6.09
CA PRO A 73 -5.62 21.06 6.06
C PRO A 73 -6.32 20.06 6.99
N ALA A 74 -7.46 20.46 7.53
CA ALA A 74 -8.30 19.54 8.29
C ALA A 74 -8.78 18.41 7.37
N PHE A 75 -8.63 17.17 7.82
CA PHE A 75 -9.12 15.98 7.13
C PHE A 75 -10.24 15.35 7.92
N GLU A 76 -11.25 14.87 7.22
CA GLU A 76 -12.20 13.94 7.83
C GLU A 76 -11.48 12.62 8.14
N LEU A 77 -11.76 12.07 9.32
CA LEU A 77 -11.22 10.76 9.69
C LEU A 77 -11.77 9.70 8.73
N SER A 78 -10.88 8.85 8.22
CA SER A 78 -11.28 7.73 7.39
C SER A 78 -12.05 6.69 8.21
N ALA A 79 -12.73 5.76 7.52
CA ALA A 79 -13.37 4.61 8.15
C ALA A 79 -12.36 3.66 8.84
N ILE A 80 -11.06 3.82 8.54
CA ILE A 80 -9.97 3.07 9.15
C ILE A 80 -9.34 3.97 10.23
N SER A 81 -9.45 3.56 11.49
CA SER A 81 -8.88 4.26 12.64
C SER A 81 -7.36 4.09 12.72
N ASN A 82 -6.70 4.84 13.62
CA ASN A 82 -5.28 4.65 13.89
C ASN A 82 -4.98 3.24 14.45
N ASP A 83 -5.85 2.70 15.28
CA ASP A 83 -5.69 1.37 15.83
C ASP A 83 -5.84 0.28 14.75
N ASP A 84 -6.78 0.49 13.81
CA ASP A 84 -6.87 -0.40 12.63
C ASP A 84 -5.57 -0.36 11.81
N TRP A 85 -5.02 0.84 11.55
CA TRP A 85 -3.76 0.96 10.82
C TRP A 85 -2.59 0.31 11.53
N GLN A 86 -2.53 0.34 12.85
CA GLN A 86 -1.49 -0.36 13.60
C GLN A 86 -1.59 -1.89 13.41
N ARG A 87 -2.82 -2.45 13.49
CA ARG A 87 -3.06 -3.87 13.21
C ARG A 87 -2.72 -4.24 11.77
N ILE A 88 -3.11 -3.40 10.80
CA ILE A 88 -2.79 -3.60 9.39
C ILE A 88 -1.27 -3.58 9.16
N MET A 89 -0.55 -2.64 9.77
CA MET A 89 0.92 -2.58 9.66
C MET A 89 1.57 -3.79 10.30
N PHE A 90 1.09 -4.22 11.46
CA PHE A 90 1.55 -5.45 12.10
C PHE A 90 1.36 -6.66 11.18
N ALA A 91 0.15 -6.84 10.62
CA ALA A 91 -0.13 -7.93 9.69
C ALA A 91 0.80 -7.87 8.46
N LYS A 92 1.07 -6.68 7.93
CA LYS A 92 2.01 -6.49 6.82
C LYS A 92 3.44 -6.92 7.20
N ASP A 93 3.92 -6.59 8.39
CA ASP A 93 5.25 -6.99 8.85
C ASP A 93 5.37 -8.50 9.00
N MET A 94 4.31 -9.16 9.49
CA MET A 94 4.22 -10.62 9.52
C MET A 94 4.26 -11.21 8.11
N VAL A 95 3.46 -10.69 7.19
CA VAL A 95 3.46 -11.11 5.77
C VAL A 95 4.84 -10.95 5.15
N ASN A 96 5.53 -9.83 5.41
CA ASN A 96 6.87 -9.59 4.89
C ASN A 96 7.88 -10.66 5.36
N LYS A 97 7.82 -11.08 6.64
CA LYS A 97 8.67 -12.16 7.17
C LYS A 97 8.43 -13.47 6.40
N HIS A 98 7.16 -13.84 6.21
CA HIS A 98 6.81 -15.07 5.47
C HIS A 98 7.18 -14.99 3.99
N ILE A 99 7.05 -13.82 3.37
CA ILE A 99 7.50 -13.56 1.99
C ILE A 99 9.02 -13.75 1.88
N GLU A 100 9.81 -13.23 2.82
CA GLU A 100 11.27 -13.41 2.78
C GLU A 100 11.66 -14.88 2.98
N THR A 101 10.96 -15.62 3.82
CA THR A 101 11.16 -17.08 3.96
C THR A 101 10.85 -17.79 2.64
N ALA A 102 9.69 -17.52 2.02
CA ALA A 102 9.31 -18.11 0.73
C ALA A 102 10.28 -17.75 -0.41
N ARG A 103 10.88 -16.55 -0.37
CA ARG A 103 11.95 -16.15 -1.31
C ARG A 103 13.25 -16.93 -1.06
N GLY A 104 13.63 -17.13 0.20
CA GLY A 104 14.78 -17.94 0.58
C GLY A 104 14.64 -19.39 0.10
N GLU A 105 13.46 -19.95 0.20
CA GLU A 105 13.08 -21.29 -0.27
C GLU A 105 12.83 -21.37 -1.79
N LYS A 106 12.91 -20.24 -2.50
CA LYS A 106 12.67 -20.11 -3.95
C LYS A 106 11.24 -20.50 -4.39
N ILE A 107 10.28 -20.41 -3.50
CA ILE A 107 8.85 -20.58 -3.82
C ILE A 107 8.36 -19.39 -4.66
N ILE A 108 8.83 -18.19 -4.34
CA ILE A 108 8.53 -16.95 -5.07
C ILE A 108 9.82 -16.19 -5.39
N ASN A 109 9.77 -15.31 -6.41
CA ASN A 109 10.91 -14.49 -6.80
C ASN A 109 10.78 -13.02 -6.37
N ALA A 110 9.55 -12.54 -6.21
CA ALA A 110 9.22 -11.15 -5.85
C ALA A 110 7.89 -11.11 -5.09
N ASN A 111 7.64 -10.05 -4.33
CA ASN A 111 6.40 -9.88 -3.57
C ASN A 111 5.16 -9.98 -4.48
N LEU A 112 5.19 -9.35 -5.66
CA LEU A 112 4.11 -9.43 -6.65
C LEU A 112 3.99 -10.80 -7.35
N SER A 113 4.79 -11.79 -6.99
CA SER A 113 4.59 -13.18 -7.40
C SER A 113 4.02 -14.05 -6.28
N ALA A 114 3.57 -13.44 -5.20
CA ALA A 114 2.97 -14.12 -4.06
C ALA A 114 1.44 -13.99 -4.05
N ASP A 115 0.78 -15.08 -3.67
CA ASP A 115 -0.57 -15.13 -3.16
C ASP A 115 -0.50 -15.33 -1.65
N VAL A 116 -1.24 -14.50 -0.89
CA VAL A 116 -1.24 -14.52 0.56
C VAL A 116 -2.63 -14.87 1.07
N SER A 117 -2.71 -15.81 2.01
CA SER A 117 -3.91 -16.07 2.82
C SER A 117 -3.62 -15.69 4.27
N LEU A 118 -4.45 -14.82 4.81
CA LEU A 118 -4.42 -14.39 6.19
C LEU A 118 -5.59 -15.04 6.93
N TYR A 119 -5.32 -15.59 8.09
CA TYR A 119 -6.35 -16.16 8.97
C TYR A 119 -6.29 -15.41 10.30
N ALA A 120 -7.39 -14.82 10.69
CA ALA A 120 -7.50 -14.01 11.89
C ALA A 120 -8.92 -14.05 12.45
N ASP A 121 -9.08 -13.62 13.68
CA ASP A 121 -10.38 -13.42 14.33
C ASP A 121 -10.41 -12.05 15.04
N GLY A 122 -11.57 -11.68 15.58
CA GLY A 122 -11.77 -10.50 16.41
C GLY A 122 -11.32 -9.19 15.74
N ALA A 123 -10.69 -8.32 16.51
CA ALA A 123 -10.30 -6.99 16.07
C ALA A 123 -9.30 -6.99 14.90
N MET A 124 -8.42 -8.01 14.82
CA MET A 124 -7.49 -8.15 13.69
C MET A 124 -8.25 -8.41 12.39
N TYR A 125 -9.18 -9.38 12.41
CA TYR A 125 -10.02 -9.67 11.26
C TYR A 125 -10.83 -8.45 10.82
N GLU A 126 -11.48 -7.76 11.77
CA GLU A 126 -12.29 -6.57 11.48
C GLU A 126 -11.48 -5.45 10.87
N SER A 127 -10.26 -5.21 11.37
CA SER A 127 -9.36 -4.18 10.84
C SER A 127 -8.91 -4.49 9.42
N LEU A 128 -8.52 -5.74 9.14
CA LEU A 128 -8.09 -6.17 7.81
C LEU A 128 -9.25 -6.19 6.80
N ALA A 129 -10.44 -6.60 7.25
CA ALA A 129 -11.65 -6.66 6.41
C ALA A 129 -12.06 -5.28 5.86
N LYS A 130 -11.75 -4.19 6.55
CA LYS A 130 -12.02 -2.83 6.07
C LYS A 130 -11.31 -2.49 4.76
N LEU A 131 -10.20 -3.14 4.47
CA LEU A 131 -9.44 -2.94 3.24
C LEU A 131 -10.04 -3.68 2.03
N ASP A 132 -10.85 -4.72 2.26
CA ASP A 132 -11.47 -5.54 1.21
C ASP A 132 -10.46 -5.91 0.11
N GLU A 133 -10.78 -5.70 -1.15
CA GLU A 133 -9.93 -5.96 -2.31
C GLU A 133 -8.60 -5.14 -2.30
N GLU A 134 -8.54 -4.06 -1.52
CA GLU A 134 -7.34 -3.23 -1.41
C GLU A 134 -6.28 -3.82 -0.49
N LEU A 135 -6.61 -4.87 0.28
CA LEU A 135 -5.67 -5.55 1.16
C LEU A 135 -4.39 -6.00 0.42
N ARG A 136 -4.53 -6.55 -0.78
CA ARG A 136 -3.39 -6.96 -1.62
C ARG A 136 -2.43 -5.82 -1.98
N PHE A 137 -2.92 -4.60 -2.10
CA PHE A 137 -2.08 -3.44 -2.41
C PHE A 137 -1.30 -2.97 -1.19
N VAL A 138 -1.92 -3.03 -0.02
CA VAL A 138 -1.23 -2.77 1.25
C VAL A 138 -0.13 -3.80 1.48
N LEU A 139 -0.39 -5.07 1.20
CA LEU A 139 0.58 -6.16 1.33
C LEU A 139 1.62 -6.19 0.19
N ILE A 140 1.33 -5.55 -0.95
CA ILE A 140 2.15 -5.54 -2.17
C ILE A 140 2.29 -6.97 -2.73
N THR A 141 1.16 -7.66 -2.89
CA THR A 141 1.08 -9.04 -3.39
C THR A 141 0.11 -9.13 -4.57
N SER A 142 0.17 -10.20 -5.35
CA SER A 142 -0.77 -10.40 -6.47
C SER A 142 -2.19 -10.61 -5.99
N ASN A 143 -2.37 -11.43 -4.96
CA ASN A 143 -3.62 -11.64 -4.27
C ASN A 143 -3.43 -11.63 -2.76
N ALA A 144 -4.51 -11.27 -2.04
CA ALA A 144 -4.59 -11.38 -0.60
C ALA A 144 -6.00 -11.84 -0.23
N ALA A 145 -6.12 -12.94 0.50
CA ALA A 145 -7.38 -13.47 1.00
C ALA A 145 -7.40 -13.40 2.51
N LEU A 146 -8.45 -12.83 3.08
CA LEU A 146 -8.71 -12.82 4.52
C LEU A 146 -9.75 -13.89 4.84
N LYS A 147 -9.46 -14.74 5.83
CA LYS A 147 -10.30 -15.84 6.25
C LYS A 147 -10.41 -15.89 7.76
N PRO A 148 -11.49 -16.47 8.32
CA PRO A 148 -11.60 -16.75 9.76
C PRO A 148 -10.50 -17.70 10.22
N MET A 149 -10.05 -17.57 11.46
CA MET A 149 -9.04 -18.45 12.06
C MET A 149 -9.45 -19.93 12.03
N SER A 150 -10.76 -20.21 12.10
CA SER A 150 -11.29 -21.58 12.02
C SER A 150 -11.00 -22.31 10.69
N GLU A 151 -10.65 -21.56 9.64
CA GLU A 151 -10.25 -22.10 8.34
C GLU A 151 -8.74 -22.27 8.19
N ALA A 152 -7.97 -21.89 9.21
CA ALA A 152 -6.51 -22.02 9.17
C ALA A 152 -6.12 -23.50 9.09
N PRO A 153 -5.17 -23.86 8.20
CA PRO A 153 -4.65 -25.23 8.12
C PRO A 153 -4.00 -25.64 9.44
N ALA A 154 -4.25 -26.88 9.86
CA ALA A 154 -3.76 -27.39 11.15
C ALA A 154 -2.24 -27.30 11.32
N ASP A 155 -1.49 -27.47 10.22
CA ASP A 155 -0.02 -27.37 10.20
C ASP A 155 0.48 -25.92 10.33
N SER A 156 -0.39 -24.93 10.04
CA SER A 156 -0.05 -23.51 10.11
C SER A 156 -0.28 -22.92 11.51
N ILE A 157 -1.18 -23.51 12.30
CA ILE A 157 -1.45 -23.06 13.68
C ILE A 157 -0.21 -23.22 14.57
N ALA A 158 0.68 -24.16 14.25
CA ALA A 158 1.97 -24.32 14.95
C ALA A 158 2.96 -23.19 14.68
N GLN A 159 2.68 -22.30 13.70
CA GLN A 159 3.50 -21.15 13.33
C GLN A 159 2.85 -19.81 13.73
N THR A 160 1.81 -19.85 14.55
CA THR A 160 1.18 -18.65 15.09
C THR A 160 2.23 -17.90 15.91
N GLU A 161 2.72 -16.79 15.41
CA GLU A 161 3.51 -15.88 16.25
C GLU A 161 2.51 -15.13 17.14
N GLU A 162 2.55 -15.44 18.44
CA GLU A 162 1.87 -14.64 19.44
C GLU A 162 2.50 -13.25 19.42
N ALA A 163 1.82 -12.31 18.81
CA ALA A 163 2.19 -10.92 18.91
C ALA A 163 1.29 -10.24 19.92
N THR A 164 1.90 -9.49 20.79
CA THR A 164 1.18 -8.63 21.71
C THR A 164 0.87 -7.33 20.96
N ASP A 165 -0.40 -6.99 20.83
CA ASP A 165 -0.80 -5.65 20.40
C ASP A 165 -0.21 -4.67 21.43
N THR A 166 0.72 -3.81 20.98
CA THR A 166 1.42 -2.86 21.85
C THR A 166 0.49 -1.86 22.54
N ASN A 167 -0.76 -1.75 22.10
CA ASN A 167 -1.73 -0.83 22.70
C ASN A 167 -2.70 -1.51 23.66
N THR A 168 -3.01 -2.78 23.47
CA THR A 168 -4.01 -3.52 24.27
C THR A 168 -3.40 -4.59 25.15
N GLU A 169 -2.09 -4.91 24.99
CA GLU A 169 -1.43 -6.06 25.61
C GLU A 169 -2.13 -7.41 25.33
N GLU A 170 -3.05 -7.45 24.37
CA GLU A 170 -3.75 -8.67 23.98
C GLU A 170 -2.90 -9.47 22.97
N ALA A 171 -2.87 -10.78 23.16
CA ALA A 171 -2.29 -11.68 22.17
C ALA A 171 -3.12 -11.62 20.89
N VAL A 172 -2.46 -11.36 19.77
CA VAL A 172 -3.10 -11.30 18.46
C VAL A 172 -2.72 -12.56 17.69
N ASP A 173 -3.70 -13.41 17.48
CA ASP A 173 -3.53 -14.61 16.67
C ASP A 173 -3.69 -14.24 15.18
N LEU A 174 -2.59 -14.32 14.44
CA LEU A 174 -2.57 -14.15 12.99
C LEU A 174 -1.77 -15.29 12.36
N VAL A 175 -2.40 -16.04 11.47
CA VAL A 175 -1.72 -17.05 10.65
C VAL A 175 -1.56 -16.53 9.24
N VAL A 176 -0.35 -16.65 8.70
CA VAL A 176 0.01 -16.19 7.35
C VAL A 176 0.46 -17.39 6.52
N GLN A 177 -0.16 -17.57 5.37
CA GLN A 177 0.28 -18.50 4.35
C GLN A 177 0.71 -17.75 3.10
N VAL A 178 1.88 -18.09 2.57
CA VAL A 178 2.41 -17.56 1.31
C VAL A 178 2.59 -18.68 0.32
N SER A 179 2.07 -18.50 -0.88
CA SER A 179 2.25 -19.41 -2.02
C SER A 179 2.63 -18.64 -3.28
N ALA A 180 3.12 -19.33 -4.27
CA ALA A 180 3.34 -18.73 -5.58
C ALA A 180 1.99 -18.40 -6.24
N ALA A 181 1.85 -17.19 -6.73
CA ALA A 181 0.68 -16.78 -7.48
C ALA A 181 0.59 -17.56 -8.80
N THR A 182 -0.63 -17.98 -9.14
CA THR A 182 -0.93 -18.70 -10.38
C THR A 182 -1.43 -17.74 -11.44
N GLY A 183 -1.22 -18.07 -12.72
CA GLY A 183 -1.64 -17.27 -13.86
C GLY A 183 -0.50 -16.61 -14.62
N THR A 184 -0.78 -15.52 -15.30
CA THR A 184 0.17 -14.78 -16.14
C THR A 184 0.48 -13.41 -15.55
N LYS A 185 1.73 -12.95 -15.73
CA LYS A 185 2.13 -11.63 -15.26
C LYS A 185 1.61 -10.53 -16.18
N CYS A 186 0.87 -9.57 -15.62
CA CYS A 186 0.48 -8.37 -16.32
C CYS A 186 1.71 -7.49 -16.61
N VAL A 187 1.90 -7.08 -17.86
CA VAL A 187 3.08 -6.27 -18.27
C VAL A 187 3.05 -4.85 -17.70
N ARG A 188 1.88 -4.36 -17.22
CA ARG A 188 1.72 -3.02 -16.70
C ARG A 188 1.82 -2.93 -15.17
N CYS A 189 1.00 -3.69 -14.43
CA CYS A 189 1.00 -3.64 -12.96
C CYS A 189 1.88 -4.70 -12.32
N TRP A 190 2.36 -5.68 -13.08
CA TRP A 190 3.23 -6.77 -12.69
C TRP A 190 2.63 -7.81 -11.74
N HIS A 191 1.34 -7.66 -11.38
CA HIS A 191 0.63 -8.72 -10.67
C HIS A 191 0.47 -9.94 -11.58
N ILE A 192 0.47 -11.11 -10.98
CA ILE A 192 0.14 -12.37 -11.64
C ILE A 192 -1.36 -12.58 -11.51
N ARG A 193 -2.04 -12.75 -12.66
CA ARG A 193 -3.51 -12.80 -12.72
C ARG A 193 -3.98 -13.85 -13.72
N ASP A 194 -5.17 -14.40 -13.47
CA ASP A 194 -5.80 -15.37 -14.37
C ASP A 194 -6.61 -14.70 -15.49
N ASP A 195 -6.87 -13.41 -15.36
CA ASP A 195 -7.69 -12.62 -16.29
C ASP A 195 -6.89 -11.94 -17.42
N ILE A 196 -5.60 -12.27 -17.57
CA ILE A 196 -4.76 -11.76 -18.65
C ILE A 196 -5.27 -12.33 -19.99
N GLY A 197 -5.39 -11.44 -21.01
CA GLY A 197 -5.81 -11.84 -22.35
C GLY A 197 -7.33 -11.96 -22.53
N THR A 198 -8.12 -11.58 -21.53
CA THR A 198 -9.59 -11.53 -21.66
C THR A 198 -10.06 -10.41 -22.58
N ASP A 199 -9.28 -9.35 -22.72
CA ASP A 199 -9.53 -8.28 -23.68
C ASP A 199 -8.61 -8.42 -24.89
N SER A 200 -9.23 -8.58 -26.09
CA SER A 200 -8.49 -8.80 -27.34
C SER A 200 -7.70 -7.57 -27.81
N ALA A 201 -8.10 -6.36 -27.40
CA ALA A 201 -7.37 -5.13 -27.72
C ALA A 201 -6.13 -4.96 -26.82
N HIS A 202 -6.12 -5.60 -25.64
CA HIS A 202 -5.05 -5.53 -24.65
C HIS A 202 -4.66 -6.91 -24.10
N PRO A 203 -4.16 -7.84 -24.95
CA PRO A 203 -3.99 -9.25 -24.59
C PRO A 203 -2.92 -9.52 -23.50
N GLU A 204 -2.08 -8.55 -23.17
CA GLU A 204 -1.06 -8.67 -22.12
C GLU A 204 -1.42 -7.97 -20.81
N LEU A 205 -2.62 -7.36 -20.75
CA LEU A 205 -3.09 -6.64 -19.57
C LEU A 205 -4.13 -7.45 -18.80
N CYS A 206 -4.13 -7.30 -17.47
CA CYS A 206 -5.24 -7.77 -16.64
C CYS A 206 -6.45 -6.84 -16.77
N ALA A 207 -7.65 -7.35 -16.45
CA ALA A 207 -8.90 -6.60 -16.55
C ALA A 207 -8.85 -5.26 -15.82
N ARG A 208 -8.24 -5.20 -14.62
CA ARG A 208 -7.99 -3.97 -13.87
C ARG A 208 -7.19 -2.95 -14.69
N CYS A 209 -6.09 -3.38 -15.30
CA CYS A 209 -5.28 -2.49 -16.13
C CYS A 209 -5.99 -2.02 -17.39
N VAL A 210 -6.81 -2.86 -17.98
CA VAL A 210 -7.70 -2.48 -19.12
C VAL A 210 -8.67 -1.38 -18.68
N THR A 211 -9.32 -1.54 -17.53
CA THR A 211 -10.22 -0.52 -16.96
C THR A 211 -9.50 0.83 -16.76
N ASN A 212 -8.24 0.80 -16.32
CA ASN A 212 -7.45 2.03 -16.12
C ASN A 212 -6.88 2.64 -17.40
N VAL A 213 -6.73 1.87 -18.48
CA VAL A 213 -6.16 2.35 -19.77
C VAL A 213 -7.27 2.82 -20.71
N SER A 214 -8.36 2.08 -20.82
CA SER A 214 -9.39 2.25 -21.83
C SER A 214 -10.80 2.45 -21.26
N GLY A 215 -11.01 2.19 -19.96
CA GLY A 215 -12.29 2.31 -19.27
C GLY A 215 -12.40 3.57 -18.41
N ASP A 216 -13.33 3.52 -17.46
CA ASP A 216 -13.65 4.64 -16.56
C ASP A 216 -12.67 4.78 -15.39
N GLY A 217 -11.68 3.89 -15.30
CA GLY A 217 -10.73 3.83 -14.17
C GLY A 217 -11.29 3.05 -12.97
N GLU A 218 -10.38 2.60 -12.12
CA GLU A 218 -10.75 1.91 -10.89
C GLU A 218 -11.07 2.88 -9.75
N VAL A 219 -11.89 2.44 -8.82
CA VAL A 219 -12.16 3.14 -7.56
C VAL A 219 -11.26 2.56 -6.48
N ARG A 220 -10.60 3.41 -5.70
CA ARG A 220 -9.74 3.06 -4.58
C ARG A 220 -10.03 3.98 -3.41
N HIS A 221 -10.06 3.43 -2.22
CA HIS A 221 -10.42 4.16 -1.00
C HIS A 221 -9.22 4.34 -0.06
N TYR A 222 -8.37 3.33 0.08
CA TYR A 222 -7.35 3.29 1.14
C TYR A 222 -5.92 3.09 0.63
N ALA A 223 -5.69 2.25 -0.38
CA ALA A 223 -4.35 1.87 -0.83
C ALA A 223 -4.15 1.93 -2.35
#